data_a9ae96fe0245520e25c93281da81cf40
#
_entry.id   a9ae96fe0245520e25c93281da81cf40
#
_cell.length_a   1.000
_cell.length_b   1.000
_cell.length_c   1.000
_cell.angle_alpha   90.00
_cell.angle_beta   90.00
_cell.angle_gamma   90.00
#
_symmetry.space_group_name_H-M   'P 1'
#
loop_
_entity.id
_entity.type
_entity.pdbx_description
1 polymer ?
#
loop_
_entity_poly.entity_id
_entity_poly.type
_entity_poly.pdbx_seq_one_letter_code
_entity_poly.pdbx_strand_id
1 'polypeptide(L)'
;PWREAFRIVQAYETWQSFGKFVLAEKPKIGPGVRERIEFAATVTKSQADAARNEQLKAREHIRQIAVPGTILALPTAPSIAPKVEISGAEVEEFRVRVMRLTCTSGVSGLPQMSIPAGTINGCPIGLSFIGWAGGDGALLDLACELARHCGMAA
;
A
#
# COMPACT_ATOMS: atom_id res chain seq x y z
N PRO A 1 -10.48 -9.14 -4.73
CA PRO A 1 -10.48 -9.81 -3.42
C PRO A 1 -9.36 -9.30 -2.50
N TRP A 2 -8.08 -9.23 -2.94
CA TRP A 2 -6.92 -8.93 -2.12
C TRP A 2 -6.97 -7.55 -1.43
N ARG A 3 -7.33 -6.49 -2.18
CA ARG A 3 -7.49 -5.14 -1.60
C ARG A 3 -8.53 -5.13 -0.47
N GLU A 4 -9.62 -5.84 -0.65
CA GLU A 4 -10.68 -5.89 0.36
C GLU A 4 -10.24 -6.66 1.61
N ALA A 5 -9.58 -7.81 1.43
CA ALA A 5 -9.00 -8.56 2.53
C ALA A 5 -7.99 -7.72 3.31
N PHE A 6 -7.09 -7.02 2.60
CA PHE A 6 -6.13 -6.09 3.22
C PHE A 6 -6.83 -4.98 4.02
N ARG A 7 -7.87 -4.35 3.43
CA ARG A 7 -8.63 -3.27 4.07
C ARG A 7 -9.31 -3.73 5.37
N ILE A 8 -9.91 -4.91 5.38
CA ILE A 8 -10.62 -5.46 6.55
C ILE A 8 -9.61 -5.79 7.66
N VAL A 9 -8.51 -6.48 7.34
CA VAL A 9 -7.48 -6.83 8.33
C VAL A 9 -6.87 -5.56 8.92
N GLN A 10 -6.49 -4.59 8.09
CA GLN A 10 -5.93 -3.32 8.54
C GLN A 10 -6.91 -2.54 9.43
N ALA A 11 -8.19 -2.49 9.06
CA ALA A 11 -9.21 -1.81 9.86
C ALA A 11 -9.35 -2.47 11.24
N TYR A 12 -9.45 -3.79 11.31
CA TYR A 12 -9.52 -4.51 12.56
C TYR A 12 -8.31 -4.23 13.46
N GLU A 13 -7.10 -4.33 12.93
CA GLU A 13 -5.86 -4.07 13.67
C GLU A 13 -5.75 -2.60 14.12
N THR A 14 -6.18 -1.67 13.29
CA THR A 14 -6.26 -0.24 13.64
C THR A 14 -7.19 -0.05 14.84
N TRP A 15 -8.36 -0.69 14.86
CA TRP A 15 -9.28 -0.57 15.99
C TRP A 15 -8.73 -1.23 17.27
N GLN A 16 -8.06 -2.37 17.16
CA GLN A 16 -7.40 -2.99 18.30
C GLN A 16 -6.31 -2.09 18.92
N SER A 17 -5.59 -1.36 18.08
CA SER A 17 -4.47 -0.51 18.51
C SER A 17 -4.95 0.84 19.05
N PHE A 18 -5.91 1.49 18.38
CA PHE A 18 -6.28 2.87 18.64
C PHE A 18 -7.69 3.05 19.19
N GLY A 19 -8.54 2.03 19.18
CA GLY A 19 -9.96 2.16 19.56
C GLY A 19 -10.15 2.69 20.97
N LYS A 20 -9.38 2.21 21.95
CA LYS A 20 -9.44 2.70 23.33
C LYS A 20 -9.10 4.19 23.43
N PHE A 21 -8.05 4.63 22.74
CA PHE A 21 -7.65 6.04 22.70
C PHE A 21 -8.73 6.90 22.06
N VAL A 22 -9.27 6.48 20.93
CA VAL A 22 -10.33 7.23 20.22
C VAL A 22 -11.58 7.39 21.07
N LEU A 23 -11.99 6.36 21.80
CA LEU A 23 -13.16 6.39 22.68
C LEU A 23 -12.95 7.29 23.92
N ALA A 24 -11.75 7.26 24.51
CA ALA A 24 -11.41 8.02 25.70
C ALA A 24 -11.21 9.51 25.40
N GLU A 25 -10.35 9.82 24.43
CA GLU A 25 -9.88 11.18 24.17
C GLU A 25 -10.73 11.94 23.14
N LYS A 26 -11.57 11.24 22.37
CA LYS A 26 -12.43 11.81 21.31
C LYS A 26 -11.70 12.85 20.44
N PRO A 27 -10.54 12.47 19.87
CA PRO A 27 -9.69 13.41 19.15
C PRO A 27 -10.42 14.02 17.95
N LYS A 28 -10.06 15.27 17.61
CA LYS A 28 -10.54 15.91 16.38
C LYS A 28 -9.86 15.25 15.17
N ILE A 29 -10.55 14.35 14.52
CA ILE A 29 -10.07 13.63 13.33
C ILE A 29 -10.72 14.26 12.10
N GLY A 30 -9.91 14.56 11.08
CA GLY A 30 -10.40 15.09 9.82
C GLY A 30 -11.24 14.08 9.04
N PRO A 31 -12.08 14.58 8.09
CA PRO A 31 -12.85 13.71 7.19
C PRO A 31 -11.94 12.75 6.43
N GLY A 32 -12.45 11.64 5.98
CA GLY A 32 -11.67 10.57 5.31
C GLY A 32 -10.88 9.69 6.27
N VAL A 33 -10.29 10.20 7.35
CA VAL A 33 -9.71 9.38 8.42
C VAL A 33 -10.79 8.98 9.42
N ARG A 34 -11.72 9.87 9.70
CA ARG A 34 -12.85 9.60 10.61
C ARG A 34 -13.67 8.41 10.10
N GLU A 35 -14.11 8.44 8.84
CA GLU A 35 -14.91 7.36 8.26
C GLU A 35 -14.17 6.02 8.30
N ARG A 36 -12.85 6.03 8.15
CA ARG A 36 -12.03 4.80 8.27
C ARG A 36 -11.96 4.28 9.70
N ILE A 37 -11.89 5.15 10.71
CA ILE A 37 -11.92 4.76 12.12
C ILE A 37 -13.32 4.25 12.49
N GLU A 38 -14.38 4.92 12.03
CA GLU A 38 -15.76 4.47 12.23
C GLU A 38 -15.98 3.09 11.59
N PHE A 39 -15.54 2.90 10.35
CA PHE A 39 -15.55 1.59 9.71
C PHE A 39 -14.75 0.55 10.53
N ALA A 40 -13.55 0.91 10.99
CA ALA A 40 -12.69 0.01 11.78
C ALA A 40 -13.40 -0.48 13.06
N ALA A 41 -14.20 0.38 13.71
CA ALA A 41 -14.99 0.04 14.88
C ALA A 41 -16.08 -1.00 14.60
N THR A 42 -16.53 -1.15 13.35
CA THR A 42 -17.58 -2.10 12.97
C THR A 42 -17.06 -3.48 12.58
N VAL A 43 -15.75 -3.61 12.34
CA VAL A 43 -15.15 -4.87 11.86
C VAL A 43 -15.06 -5.87 13.00
N THR A 44 -15.75 -7.00 12.85
CA THR A 44 -15.73 -8.09 13.82
C THR A 44 -14.50 -8.98 13.67
N LYS A 45 -14.16 -9.72 14.73
CA LYS A 45 -13.09 -10.73 14.70
C LYS A 45 -13.33 -11.78 13.60
N SER A 46 -14.57 -12.25 13.43
CA SER A 46 -14.91 -13.24 12.41
C SER A 46 -14.65 -12.74 10.99
N GLN A 47 -15.00 -11.47 10.71
CA GLN A 47 -14.70 -10.83 9.42
C GLN A 47 -13.18 -10.69 9.20
N ALA A 48 -12.45 -10.29 10.24
CA ALA A 48 -11.00 -10.18 10.16
C ALA A 48 -10.32 -11.54 9.93
N ASP A 49 -10.78 -12.60 10.59
CA ASP A 49 -10.24 -13.95 10.43
C ASP A 49 -10.51 -14.49 9.02
N ALA A 50 -11.72 -14.29 8.48
CA ALA A 50 -12.03 -14.64 7.08
C ALA A 50 -11.15 -13.87 6.09
N ALA A 51 -10.96 -12.57 6.31
CA ALA A 51 -10.10 -11.73 5.48
C ALA A 51 -8.62 -12.16 5.56
N ARG A 52 -8.12 -12.57 6.74
CA ARG A 52 -6.76 -13.10 6.90
C ARG A 52 -6.54 -14.38 6.09
N ASN A 53 -7.53 -15.27 6.05
CA ASN A 53 -7.44 -16.47 5.23
C ASN A 53 -7.30 -16.15 3.74
N GLU A 54 -8.05 -15.17 3.23
CA GLU A 54 -7.89 -14.69 1.86
C GLU A 54 -6.53 -14.01 1.63
N GLN A 55 -6.04 -13.26 2.63
CA GLN A 55 -4.72 -12.64 2.57
C GLN A 55 -3.60 -13.70 2.53
N LEU A 56 -3.72 -14.80 3.27
CA LEU A 56 -2.75 -15.89 3.24
C LEU A 56 -2.68 -16.55 1.86
N LYS A 57 -3.82 -16.83 1.23
CA LYS A 57 -3.85 -17.36 -0.15
C LYS A 57 -3.17 -16.41 -1.15
N ALA A 58 -3.46 -15.12 -1.05
CA ALA A 58 -2.82 -14.11 -1.88
C ALA A 58 -1.31 -14.04 -1.64
N ARG A 59 -0.88 -14.10 -0.37
CA ARG A 59 0.53 -14.15 0.04
C ARG A 59 1.26 -15.34 -0.59
N GLU A 60 0.70 -16.53 -0.50
CA GLU A 60 1.28 -17.73 -1.10
C GLU A 60 1.44 -17.57 -2.61
N HIS A 61 0.38 -17.13 -3.29
CA HIS A 61 0.41 -16.91 -4.74
C HIS A 61 1.48 -15.92 -5.16
N ILE A 62 1.58 -14.75 -4.51
CA ILE A 62 2.57 -13.72 -4.84
C ILE A 62 3.99 -14.23 -4.57
N ARG A 63 4.20 -14.95 -3.46
CA ARG A 63 5.52 -15.48 -3.10
C ARG A 63 6.00 -16.62 -4.00
N GLN A 64 5.08 -17.34 -4.66
CA GLN A 64 5.43 -18.32 -5.71
C GLN A 64 5.98 -17.63 -6.97
N ILE A 65 5.59 -16.38 -7.22
CA ILE A 65 6.09 -15.58 -8.35
C ILE A 65 7.37 -14.85 -7.95
N ALA A 66 7.37 -14.19 -6.79
CA ALA A 66 8.51 -13.42 -6.28
C ALA A 66 9.49 -14.31 -5.51
N VAL A 67 10.10 -15.26 -6.21
CA VAL A 67 11.15 -16.14 -5.68
C VAL A 67 12.51 -15.41 -5.61
N PRO A 68 13.52 -15.93 -4.86
CA PRO A 68 14.86 -15.33 -4.84
C PRO A 68 15.41 -15.04 -6.22
N GLY A 69 15.88 -13.81 -6.46
CA GLY A 69 16.35 -13.32 -7.75
C GLY A 69 15.27 -12.72 -8.65
N THR A 70 13.98 -12.78 -8.27
CA THR A 70 12.88 -12.19 -9.05
C THR A 70 12.48 -10.83 -8.47
N ILE A 71 12.35 -9.82 -9.32
CA ILE A 71 11.85 -8.49 -8.99
C ILE A 71 10.57 -8.23 -9.79
N LEU A 72 9.52 -7.82 -9.11
CA LEU A 72 8.27 -7.37 -9.73
C LEU A 72 8.32 -5.85 -9.85
N ALA A 73 8.23 -5.32 -11.06
CA ALA A 73 8.19 -3.89 -11.32
C ALA A 73 6.74 -3.44 -11.60
N LEU A 74 6.33 -2.32 -11.00
CA LEU A 74 4.99 -1.76 -11.16
C LEU A 74 5.01 -0.23 -10.98
N PRO A 75 4.04 0.50 -11.55
CA PRO A 75 3.90 1.91 -11.26
C PRO A 75 3.68 2.15 -9.75
N THR A 76 4.34 3.15 -9.16
CA THR A 76 4.15 3.50 -7.74
C THR A 76 2.73 4.01 -7.47
N ALA A 77 2.15 4.74 -8.45
CA ALA A 77 0.80 5.28 -8.39
C ALA A 77 0.09 5.11 -9.74
N PRO A 78 -1.25 5.12 -9.79
CA PRO A 78 -2.02 4.89 -11.02
C PRO A 78 -1.98 6.07 -12.00
N SER A 79 -1.52 7.22 -11.57
CA SER A 79 -1.37 8.45 -12.37
C SER A 79 -0.47 9.45 -11.62
N ILE A 80 -0.31 10.64 -12.20
CA ILE A 80 0.26 11.80 -11.50
C ILE A 80 -0.59 12.17 -10.27
N ALA A 81 -0.02 12.97 -9.36
CA ALA A 81 -0.74 13.46 -8.19
C ALA A 81 -2.06 14.16 -8.59
N PRO A 82 -3.17 13.89 -7.89
CA PRO A 82 -4.42 14.59 -8.13
C PRO A 82 -4.29 16.07 -7.75
N LYS A 83 -5.12 16.92 -8.36
CA LYS A 83 -5.21 18.33 -7.98
C LYS A 83 -5.75 18.47 -6.56
N VAL A 84 -5.42 19.58 -5.90
CA VAL A 84 -5.84 19.85 -4.51
C VAL A 84 -7.36 20.02 -4.40
N GLU A 85 -7.98 20.57 -5.46
CA GLU A 85 -9.41 20.94 -5.47
C GLU A 85 -10.34 19.81 -5.97
N ILE A 86 -9.87 18.57 -6.08
CA ILE A 86 -10.76 17.47 -6.49
C ILE A 86 -11.79 17.15 -5.40
N SER A 87 -12.95 16.65 -5.80
CA SER A 87 -14.02 16.25 -4.90
C SER A 87 -13.64 15.05 -4.02
N GLY A 88 -14.32 14.88 -2.90
CA GLY A 88 -14.12 13.70 -2.04
C GLY A 88 -14.34 12.37 -2.76
N ALA A 89 -15.27 12.31 -3.71
CA ALA A 89 -15.51 11.12 -4.52
C ALA A 89 -14.33 10.78 -5.44
N GLU A 90 -13.74 11.78 -6.09
CA GLU A 90 -12.55 11.61 -6.94
C GLU A 90 -11.32 11.20 -6.12
N VAL A 91 -11.17 11.76 -4.90
CA VAL A 91 -10.12 11.33 -3.96
C VAL A 91 -10.27 9.85 -3.62
N GLU A 92 -11.49 9.39 -3.33
CA GLU A 92 -11.73 7.99 -2.97
C GLU A 92 -11.51 7.05 -4.16
N GLU A 93 -11.94 7.44 -5.36
CA GLU A 93 -11.63 6.67 -6.58
C GLU A 93 -10.12 6.55 -6.80
N PHE A 94 -9.39 7.65 -6.67
CA PHE A 94 -7.93 7.65 -6.77
C PHE A 94 -7.30 6.72 -5.73
N ARG A 95 -7.74 6.77 -4.47
CA ARG A 95 -7.28 5.87 -3.40
C ARG A 95 -7.52 4.39 -3.71
N VAL A 96 -8.70 4.06 -4.23
CA VAL A 96 -9.03 2.69 -4.64
C VAL A 96 -8.03 2.19 -5.69
N ARG A 97 -7.68 3.03 -6.66
CA ARG A 97 -6.70 2.70 -7.71
C ARG A 97 -5.29 2.56 -7.15
N VAL A 98 -4.87 3.47 -6.26
CA VAL A 98 -3.58 3.37 -5.54
C VAL A 98 -3.50 2.05 -4.77
N MET A 99 -4.53 1.72 -3.99
CA MET A 99 -4.55 0.50 -3.18
C MET A 99 -4.45 -0.79 -4.01
N ARG A 100 -4.95 -0.79 -5.25
CA ARG A 100 -4.80 -1.95 -6.15
C ARG A 100 -3.35 -2.24 -6.53
N LEU A 101 -2.50 -1.22 -6.54
CA LEU A 101 -1.06 -1.35 -6.79
C LEU A 101 -0.31 -1.64 -5.49
N THR A 102 -0.52 -0.82 -4.48
CA THR A 102 0.30 -0.79 -3.27
C THR A 102 -0.03 -1.89 -2.26
N CYS A 103 -1.24 -2.47 -2.29
CA CYS A 103 -1.58 -3.55 -1.35
C CYS A 103 -0.81 -4.85 -1.64
N THR A 104 -0.19 -5.00 -2.80
CA THR A 104 0.52 -6.23 -3.20
C THR A 104 1.63 -6.57 -2.22
N SER A 105 2.50 -5.62 -1.87
CA SER A 105 3.57 -5.83 -0.90
C SER A 105 3.02 -6.03 0.52
N GLY A 106 2.01 -5.23 0.93
CA GLY A 106 1.37 -5.37 2.24
C GLY A 106 0.69 -6.72 2.45
N VAL A 107 0.00 -7.25 1.42
CA VAL A 107 -0.63 -8.58 1.46
C VAL A 107 0.41 -9.69 1.49
N SER A 108 1.44 -9.59 0.67
CA SER A 108 2.47 -10.63 0.54
C SER A 108 3.51 -10.60 1.66
N GLY A 109 3.66 -9.47 2.35
CA GLY A 109 4.74 -9.22 3.31
C GLY A 109 6.11 -9.27 2.65
N LEU A 110 6.20 -8.76 1.40
CA LEU A 110 7.43 -8.64 0.65
C LEU A 110 7.95 -7.20 0.70
N PRO A 111 9.27 -7.00 0.66
CA PRO A 111 9.84 -5.66 0.63
C PRO A 111 9.49 -4.95 -0.68
N GLN A 112 9.15 -3.68 -0.60
CA GLN A 112 8.88 -2.81 -1.75
C GLN A 112 9.69 -1.53 -1.63
N MET A 113 10.24 -1.10 -2.73
CA MET A 113 10.96 0.15 -2.89
C MET A 113 10.38 0.93 -4.06
N SER A 114 10.40 2.25 -3.98
CA SER A 114 9.99 3.15 -5.06
C SER A 114 11.10 4.13 -5.37
N ILE A 115 11.34 4.35 -6.66
CA ILE A 115 12.29 5.35 -7.15
C ILE A 115 11.58 6.36 -8.05
N PRO A 116 12.10 7.59 -8.21
CA PRO A 116 11.67 8.48 -9.27
C PRO A 116 11.86 7.81 -10.64
N ALA A 117 10.91 7.95 -11.55
CA ALA A 117 10.97 7.31 -12.88
C ALA A 117 10.77 8.30 -14.04
N GLY A 118 10.70 9.58 -13.75
CA GLY A 118 10.51 10.62 -14.75
C GLY A 118 9.28 11.50 -14.47
N THR A 119 8.73 12.10 -15.52
CA THR A 119 7.58 13.00 -15.42
C THR A 119 6.53 12.71 -16.49
N ILE A 120 5.27 12.98 -16.16
CA ILE A 120 4.16 13.03 -17.12
C ILE A 120 3.52 14.41 -16.98
N ASN A 121 3.47 15.18 -18.06
CA ASN A 121 2.97 16.57 -18.08
C ASN A 121 3.66 17.45 -17.02
N GLY A 122 4.97 17.28 -16.82
CA GLY A 122 5.74 18.01 -15.81
C GLY A 122 5.56 17.53 -14.36
N CYS A 123 4.67 16.58 -14.11
CA CYS A 123 4.46 16.02 -12.78
C CYS A 123 5.30 14.75 -12.55
N PRO A 124 5.99 14.61 -11.41
CA PRO A 124 6.82 13.45 -11.14
C PRO A 124 6.00 12.17 -11.03
N ILE A 125 6.56 11.08 -11.50
CA ILE A 125 6.04 9.71 -11.35
C ILE A 125 7.11 8.80 -10.78
N GLY A 126 6.68 7.72 -10.13
CA GLY A 126 7.55 6.70 -9.54
C GLY A 126 7.37 5.32 -10.16
N LEU A 127 8.43 4.54 -10.10
CA LEU A 127 8.45 3.11 -10.38
C LEU A 127 8.76 2.36 -9.09
N SER A 128 7.97 1.35 -8.81
CA SER A 128 8.14 0.49 -7.63
C SER A 128 8.68 -0.87 -8.01
N PHE A 129 9.48 -1.43 -7.12
CA PHE A 129 10.02 -2.77 -7.22
C PHE A 129 9.66 -3.55 -5.97
N ILE A 130 9.13 -4.76 -6.14
CA ILE A 130 8.83 -5.69 -5.04
C ILE A 130 9.81 -6.86 -5.19
N GLY A 131 10.58 -7.14 -4.14
CA GLY A 131 11.51 -8.26 -4.07
C GLY A 131 10.90 -9.49 -3.42
N TRP A 132 11.73 -10.50 -3.20
CA TRP A 132 11.37 -11.70 -2.45
C TRP A 132 11.51 -11.49 -0.93
N ALA A 133 11.03 -12.43 -0.15
CA ALA A 133 11.15 -12.38 1.32
C ALA A 133 12.63 -12.39 1.74
N GLY A 134 13.08 -11.33 2.43
CA GLY A 134 14.48 -11.13 2.81
C GLY A 134 15.35 -10.50 1.71
N GLY A 135 14.76 -10.09 0.58
CA GLY A 135 15.46 -9.44 -0.52
C GLY A 135 15.66 -7.93 -0.36
N ASP A 136 15.52 -7.38 0.86
CA ASP A 136 15.62 -5.94 1.13
C ASP A 136 16.94 -5.34 0.65
N GLY A 137 18.07 -6.00 0.97
CA GLY A 137 19.40 -5.57 0.54
C GLY A 137 19.54 -5.52 -0.98
N ALA A 138 19.06 -6.56 -1.66
CA ALA A 138 19.12 -6.61 -3.13
C ALA A 138 18.27 -5.51 -3.78
N LEU A 139 17.12 -5.15 -3.18
CA LEU A 139 16.31 -4.01 -3.65
C LEU A 139 17.04 -2.67 -3.48
N LEU A 140 17.72 -2.47 -2.35
CA LEU A 140 18.50 -1.26 -2.11
C LEU A 140 19.68 -1.15 -3.07
N ASP A 141 20.39 -2.24 -3.33
CA ASP A 141 21.48 -2.29 -4.32
C ASP A 141 20.95 -1.95 -5.72
N LEU A 142 19.83 -2.56 -6.13
CA LEU A 142 19.16 -2.24 -7.38
C LEU A 142 18.79 -0.75 -7.48
N ALA A 143 18.27 -0.14 -6.38
CA ALA A 143 17.96 1.28 -6.37
C ALA A 143 19.20 2.14 -6.64
N CYS A 144 20.30 1.83 -5.94
CA CYS A 144 21.56 2.54 -6.11
C CYS A 144 22.11 2.41 -7.53
N GLU A 145 21.97 1.25 -8.15
CA GLU A 145 22.39 1.03 -9.54
C GLU A 145 21.52 1.83 -10.51
N LEU A 146 20.20 1.74 -10.38
CA LEU A 146 19.27 2.48 -11.23
C LEU A 146 19.44 4.00 -11.10
N ALA A 147 19.63 4.51 -9.87
CA ALA A 147 19.87 5.93 -9.65
C ALA A 147 21.13 6.42 -10.38
N ARG A 148 22.21 5.64 -10.33
CA ARG A 148 23.46 5.96 -11.04
C ARG A 148 23.29 5.95 -12.56
N HIS A 149 22.62 4.94 -13.11
CA HIS A 149 22.42 4.80 -14.56
C HIS A 149 21.42 5.81 -15.14
N CYS A 150 20.39 6.19 -14.38
CA CYS A 150 19.37 7.13 -14.83
C CYS A 150 19.71 8.59 -14.51
N GLY A 151 20.89 8.90 -13.99
CA GLY A 151 21.28 10.26 -13.62
C GLY A 151 20.45 10.86 -12.48
N MET A 152 19.86 10.00 -11.64
CA MET A 152 19.06 10.42 -10.49
C MET A 152 19.88 10.58 -9.20
N ALA A 153 21.19 10.32 -9.25
CA ALA A 153 22.10 10.60 -8.15
C ALA A 153 22.32 12.11 -8.06
N ALA A 154 21.98 12.70 -6.91
CA ALA A 154 22.29 14.08 -6.58
C ALA A 154 23.78 14.25 -6.29
#